data_6159eed1de01f2ab8203667e5fb52213
#
_entry.id   6159eed1de01f2ab8203667e5fb52213
#
_cell.length_a   1.000
_cell.length_b   1.000
_cell.length_c   1.000
_cell.angle_alpha   90.00
_cell.angle_beta   90.00
_cell.angle_gamma   90.00
#
_symmetry.space_group_name_H-M   'P 1'
#
loop_
_entity.id
_entity.type
_entity.pdbx_description
1 polymer ?
#
loop_
_entity_poly.entity_id
_entity_poly.type
_entity_poly.pdbx_seq_one_letter_code
_entity_poly.pdbx_strand_id
1 'polypeptide(L)'
;HYLDEADQLCDRIVIMDKGHNVVDGTPEELKSMIATKEIIHLELVEETSDAIIKKMESLPHLQLLDKNKAVYTLQFTQKGSNIVALAQLLNQHGLAYLKLYSEQPSLSDVFLSFTGKELRD
;
A
#
# COMPACT_ATOMS: atom_id res chain seq x y z
N HIS A 1 12.94 -3.26 10.49
CA HIS A 1 12.86 -4.32 9.46
C HIS A 1 14.17 -4.48 8.73
N TYR A 2 14.49 -5.70 8.42
CA TYR A 2 15.71 -6.04 7.69
C TYR A 2 15.80 -5.32 6.34
N LEU A 3 14.69 -5.29 5.58
CA LEU A 3 14.67 -4.63 4.29
C LEU A 3 14.77 -3.11 4.41
N ASP A 4 14.29 -2.53 5.48
CA ASP A 4 14.41 -1.10 5.71
C ASP A 4 15.86 -0.72 5.97
N GLU A 5 16.62 -1.57 6.68
CA GLU A 5 18.05 -1.38 6.87
C GLU A 5 18.78 -1.51 5.55
N ALA A 6 18.43 -2.49 4.71
CA ALA A 6 19.02 -2.66 3.40
C ALA A 6 18.79 -1.45 2.51
N ASP A 7 17.58 -0.85 2.58
CA ASP A 7 17.25 0.36 1.84
C ASP A 7 18.18 1.52 2.17
N GLN A 8 18.58 1.63 3.45
CA GLN A 8 19.44 2.71 3.92
C GLN A 8 20.93 2.46 3.71
N LEU A 9 21.34 1.18 3.78
CA LEU A 9 22.76 0.83 3.84
C LEU A 9 23.32 0.23 2.56
N CYS A 10 22.46 -0.28 1.68
CA CYS A 10 22.92 -0.98 0.48
C CYS A 10 22.84 -0.11 -0.75
N ASP A 11 23.90 -0.14 -1.58
CA ASP A 11 23.90 0.53 -2.87
C ASP A 11 23.12 -0.27 -3.91
N ARG A 12 23.08 -1.59 -3.75
CA ARG A 12 22.41 -2.47 -4.70
C ARG A 12 21.81 -3.65 -3.99
N ILE A 13 20.63 -4.06 -4.43
CA ILE A 13 19.86 -5.14 -3.80
C ILE A 13 19.46 -6.15 -4.86
N VAL A 14 19.59 -7.43 -4.53
CA VAL A 14 19.10 -8.53 -5.35
C VAL A 14 18.01 -9.25 -4.56
N ILE A 15 16.83 -9.35 -5.15
CA ILE A 15 15.74 -10.13 -4.55
C ILE A 15 15.72 -11.48 -5.22
N MET A 16 15.78 -12.54 -4.40
CA MET A 16 15.81 -13.92 -4.87
C MET A 16 14.61 -14.68 -4.35
N ASP A 17 14.11 -15.59 -5.17
CA ASP A 17 13.04 -16.50 -4.79
C ASP A 17 13.32 -17.87 -5.41
N LYS A 18 13.29 -18.92 -4.58
CA LYS A 18 13.52 -20.31 -5.00
C LYS A 18 14.83 -20.48 -5.76
N GLY A 19 15.88 -19.78 -5.32
CA GLY A 19 17.22 -19.87 -5.92
C GLY A 19 17.41 -19.09 -7.20
N HIS A 20 16.42 -18.32 -7.62
CA HIS A 20 16.50 -17.48 -8.82
C HIS A 20 16.48 -16.01 -8.46
N ASN A 21 17.21 -15.21 -9.23
CA ASN A 21 17.13 -13.76 -9.11
C ASN A 21 15.80 -13.30 -9.70
N VAL A 22 14.95 -12.69 -8.86
CA VAL A 22 13.67 -12.15 -9.31
C VAL A 22 13.86 -10.75 -9.84
N VAL A 23 14.62 -9.93 -9.10
CA VAL A 23 14.88 -8.54 -9.48
C VAL A 23 16.20 -8.11 -8.86
N ASP A 24 16.88 -7.19 -9.52
CA ASP A 24 18.18 -6.65 -9.13
C ASP A 24 18.22 -5.18 -9.46
N GLY A 25 18.69 -4.37 -8.52
CA GLY A 25 18.82 -2.93 -8.72
C GLY A 25 19.15 -2.19 -7.44
N THR A 26 19.23 -0.87 -7.57
CA THR A 26 19.34 -0.01 -6.40
C THR A 26 18.00 0.04 -5.67
N PRO A 27 17.98 0.42 -4.37
CA PRO A 27 16.70 0.58 -3.68
C PRO A 27 15.72 1.49 -4.41
N GLU A 28 16.21 2.59 -4.98
CA GLU A 28 15.37 3.53 -5.74
C GLU A 28 14.81 2.89 -7.01
N GLU A 29 15.64 2.14 -7.74
CA GLU A 29 15.20 1.44 -8.94
C GLU A 29 14.12 0.41 -8.62
N LEU A 30 14.30 -0.36 -7.55
CA LEU A 30 13.35 -1.40 -7.16
C LEU A 30 12.01 -0.77 -6.74
N LYS A 31 12.06 0.30 -5.97
CA LYS A 31 10.83 1.00 -5.56
C LYS A 31 10.11 1.61 -6.75
N SER A 32 10.85 2.09 -7.75
CA SER A 32 10.24 2.70 -8.93
C SER A 32 9.48 1.69 -9.78
N MET A 33 9.84 0.41 -9.70
CA MET A 33 9.14 -0.65 -10.45
C MET A 33 7.69 -0.82 -10.04
N ILE A 34 7.34 -0.46 -8.80
CA ILE A 34 5.96 -0.53 -8.31
C ILE A 34 5.40 0.85 -7.99
N ALA A 35 6.08 1.91 -8.42
CA ALA A 35 5.71 3.29 -8.10
C ALA A 35 4.41 3.73 -8.78
N THR A 36 3.89 2.96 -9.73
CA THR A 36 2.59 3.24 -10.35
C THR A 36 1.42 2.91 -9.45
N LYS A 37 1.64 2.12 -8.41
CA LYS A 37 0.60 1.77 -7.44
C LYS A 37 0.60 2.78 -6.30
N GLU A 38 -0.56 2.94 -5.68
CA GLU A 38 -0.71 3.82 -4.52
C GLU A 38 -1.30 3.04 -3.37
N ILE A 39 -0.73 3.22 -2.18
CA ILE A 39 -1.25 2.62 -0.95
C ILE A 39 -1.70 3.75 -0.05
N ILE A 40 -2.96 3.72 0.34
CA ILE A 40 -3.55 4.73 1.21
C ILE A 40 -3.91 4.08 2.54
N HIS A 41 -3.49 4.72 3.62
CA HIS A 41 -3.82 4.31 4.98
C HIS A 41 -4.89 5.23 5.53
N LEU A 42 -5.93 4.62 6.08
CA LEU A 42 -7.06 5.32 6.67
C LEU A 42 -7.33 4.76 8.05
N GLU A 43 -7.40 5.65 9.03
CA GLU A 43 -7.85 5.26 10.37
C GLU A 43 -9.07 6.09 10.72
N LEU A 44 -10.20 5.43 10.90
CA LEU A 44 -11.44 6.09 11.31
C LEU A 44 -11.52 6.20 12.82
N VAL A 45 -12.33 7.13 13.29
CA VAL A 45 -12.60 7.27 14.74
C VAL A 45 -13.30 6.01 15.27
N GLU A 46 -14.20 5.43 14.46
CA GLU A 46 -14.93 4.22 14.81
C GLU A 46 -15.01 3.31 13.58
N GLU A 47 -15.24 2.02 13.81
CA GLU A 47 -15.49 1.09 12.71
C GLU A 47 -16.73 1.55 11.94
N THR A 48 -16.68 1.41 10.62
CA THR A 48 -17.80 1.76 9.77
C THR A 48 -18.62 0.51 9.39
N SER A 49 -19.79 0.72 8.80
CA SER A 49 -20.67 -0.35 8.39
C SER A 49 -20.18 -1.02 7.10
N ASP A 50 -20.65 -2.25 6.86
CA ASP A 50 -20.32 -2.98 5.64
C ASP A 50 -20.79 -2.25 4.39
N ALA A 51 -21.89 -1.48 4.48
CA ALA A 51 -22.38 -0.69 3.36
C ALA A 51 -21.35 0.36 2.92
N ILE A 52 -20.69 1.01 3.88
CA ILE A 52 -19.65 1.99 3.58
C ILE A 52 -18.40 1.29 3.04
N ILE A 53 -18.05 0.14 3.58
CA ILE A 53 -16.91 -0.65 3.09
C ILE A 53 -17.14 -1.04 1.63
N LYS A 54 -18.35 -1.45 1.28
CA LYS A 54 -18.68 -1.77 -0.12
C LYS A 54 -18.54 -0.57 -1.02
N LYS A 55 -18.89 0.61 -0.55
CA LYS A 55 -18.72 1.85 -1.32
C LYS A 55 -17.24 2.17 -1.51
N MET A 56 -16.41 1.94 -0.50
CA MET A 56 -14.96 2.09 -0.65
C MET A 56 -14.42 1.10 -1.67
N GLU A 57 -14.90 -0.15 -1.65
CA GLU A 57 -14.48 -1.17 -2.59
C GLU A 57 -14.84 -0.83 -4.04
N SER A 58 -15.84 0.02 -4.25
CA SER A 58 -16.25 0.45 -5.58
C SER A 58 -15.48 1.66 -6.10
N LEU A 59 -14.51 2.17 -5.34
CA LEU A 59 -13.68 3.29 -5.81
C LEU A 59 -12.91 2.90 -7.07
N PRO A 60 -12.76 3.85 -8.03
CA PRO A 60 -12.00 3.56 -9.24
C PRO A 60 -10.57 3.15 -8.93
N HIS A 61 -10.07 2.15 -9.65
CA HIS A 61 -8.70 1.66 -9.57
C HIS A 61 -8.33 0.98 -8.25
N LEU A 62 -9.29 0.77 -7.36
CA LEU A 62 -9.03 0.02 -6.13
C LEU A 62 -8.79 -1.45 -6.46
N GLN A 63 -7.67 -1.98 -5.99
CA GLN A 63 -7.29 -3.38 -6.19
C GLN A 63 -7.54 -4.21 -4.94
N LEU A 64 -7.21 -3.67 -3.77
CA LEU A 64 -7.28 -4.41 -2.51
C LEU A 64 -7.67 -3.47 -1.39
N LEU A 65 -8.61 -3.91 -0.57
CA LEU A 65 -8.99 -3.26 0.68
C LEU A 65 -8.74 -4.22 1.82
N ASP A 66 -7.90 -3.83 2.76
CA ASP A 66 -7.66 -4.60 3.98
C ASP A 66 -8.20 -3.83 5.16
N LYS A 67 -8.86 -4.54 6.07
CA LYS A 67 -9.48 -3.95 7.26
C LYS A 67 -8.95 -4.61 8.51
N ASN A 68 -8.54 -3.79 9.47
CA ASN A 68 -8.18 -4.23 10.81
C ASN A 68 -8.82 -3.27 11.80
N LYS A 69 -10.01 -3.66 12.33
CA LYS A 69 -10.83 -2.79 13.18
C LYS A 69 -11.17 -1.49 12.43
N ALA A 70 -10.78 -0.33 12.97
CA ALA A 70 -11.05 0.96 12.34
C ALA A 70 -9.90 1.41 11.42
N VAL A 71 -8.91 0.57 11.19
CA VAL A 71 -7.76 0.87 10.33
C VAL A 71 -7.95 0.17 9.00
N TYR A 72 -7.86 0.93 7.91
CA TYR A 72 -8.08 0.44 6.55
C TYR A 72 -6.86 0.72 5.70
N THR A 73 -6.44 -0.27 4.91
CA THR A 73 -5.36 -0.12 3.95
C THR A 73 -5.95 -0.36 2.57
N LEU A 74 -5.86 0.65 1.71
CA LEU A 74 -6.41 0.61 0.36
C LEU A 74 -5.28 0.66 -0.65
N GLN A 75 -5.20 -0.36 -1.49
CA GLN A 75 -4.20 -0.43 -2.54
C GLN A 75 -4.87 -0.17 -3.89
N PHE A 76 -4.37 0.84 -4.60
CA PHE A 76 -4.87 1.24 -5.90
C PHE A 76 -3.88 0.82 -6.99
N THR A 77 -4.40 0.48 -8.17
CA THR A 77 -3.57 0.02 -9.29
C THR A 77 -2.76 1.13 -9.93
N GLN A 78 -3.12 2.39 -9.68
CA GLN A 78 -2.40 3.52 -10.25
C GLN A 78 -2.48 4.72 -9.30
N LYS A 79 -1.50 5.62 -9.43
CA LYS A 79 -1.49 6.88 -8.71
C LYS A 79 -2.48 7.85 -9.34
N GLY A 80 -2.92 8.82 -8.56
CA GLY A 80 -3.81 9.85 -9.04
C GLY A 80 -4.56 10.49 -7.90
N SER A 81 -5.81 10.85 -8.14
CA SER A 81 -6.67 11.53 -7.18
C SER A 81 -7.38 10.56 -6.23
N ASN A 82 -6.77 9.41 -5.94
CA ASN A 82 -7.42 8.37 -5.11
C ASN A 82 -7.72 8.86 -3.71
N ILE A 83 -6.77 9.59 -3.11
CA ILE A 83 -6.97 10.11 -1.75
C ILE A 83 -8.10 11.14 -1.71
N VAL A 84 -8.24 11.96 -2.77
CA VAL A 84 -9.32 12.93 -2.88
C VAL A 84 -10.67 12.20 -3.01
N ALA A 85 -10.73 11.19 -3.86
CA ALA A 85 -11.95 10.40 -4.03
C ALA A 85 -12.38 9.73 -2.72
N LEU A 86 -11.42 9.18 -1.98
CA LEU A 86 -11.70 8.57 -0.68
C LEU A 86 -12.17 9.62 0.33
N ALA A 87 -11.50 10.76 0.40
CA ALA A 87 -11.88 11.84 1.30
C ALA A 87 -13.30 12.36 1.02
N GLN A 88 -13.65 12.48 -0.26
CA GLN A 88 -15.00 12.89 -0.66
C GLN A 88 -16.05 11.87 -0.21
N LEU A 89 -15.76 10.59 -0.37
CA LEU A 89 -16.66 9.53 0.07
C LEU A 89 -16.86 9.59 1.59
N LEU A 90 -15.81 9.80 2.36
CA LEU A 90 -15.90 9.91 3.81
C LEU A 90 -16.72 11.12 4.22
N ASN A 91 -16.52 12.26 3.55
CA ASN A 91 -17.28 13.48 3.83
C ASN A 91 -18.78 13.31 3.48
N GLN A 92 -19.08 12.64 2.38
CA GLN A 92 -20.46 12.41 1.96
C GLN A 92 -21.25 11.59 2.98
N HIS A 93 -20.55 10.71 3.70
CA HIS A 93 -21.19 9.85 4.70
C HIS A 93 -20.97 10.32 6.13
N GLY A 94 -20.38 11.51 6.31
CA GLY A 94 -20.18 12.09 7.62
C GLY A 94 -19.21 11.32 8.51
N LEU A 95 -18.25 10.62 7.91
CA LEU A 95 -17.29 9.81 8.64
C LEU A 95 -16.09 10.65 9.06
N ALA A 96 -15.77 10.60 10.36
CA ALA A 96 -14.58 11.26 10.89
C ALA A 96 -13.40 10.30 10.86
N TYR A 97 -12.22 10.83 10.52
CA TYR A 97 -11.01 10.02 10.47
C TYR A 97 -9.90 10.67 11.30
N LEU A 98 -9.04 9.82 11.84
CA LEU A 98 -7.88 10.24 12.63
C LEU A 98 -6.65 10.39 11.75
N LYS A 99 -6.50 9.52 10.74
CA LYS A 99 -5.37 9.52 9.83
C LYS A 99 -5.85 9.20 8.43
N LEU A 100 -5.28 9.89 7.46
CA LEU A 100 -5.51 9.63 6.04
C LEU A 100 -4.27 10.07 5.29
N TYR A 101 -3.50 9.12 4.76
CA TYR A 101 -2.27 9.45 4.07
C TYR A 101 -1.90 8.39 3.04
N SER A 102 -1.13 8.80 2.06
CA SER A 102 -0.57 7.93 1.03
C SER A 102 0.85 7.54 1.42
N GLU A 103 1.17 6.27 1.26
CA GLU A 103 2.47 5.73 1.63
C GLU A 103 3.32 5.46 0.40
N GLN A 104 4.61 5.80 0.48
CA GLN A 104 5.57 5.43 -0.54
C GLN A 104 5.87 3.94 -0.46
N PRO A 105 6.07 3.26 -1.60
CA PRO A 105 6.45 1.86 -1.58
C PRO A 105 7.74 1.63 -0.80
N SER A 106 7.79 0.54 -0.04
CA SER A 106 8.98 0.09 0.68
C SER A 106 9.61 -1.10 -0.05
N LEU A 107 10.79 -1.52 0.39
CA LEU A 107 11.40 -2.74 -0.15
C LEU A 107 10.57 -3.97 0.18
N SER A 108 9.87 -3.98 1.31
CA SER A 108 8.94 -5.07 1.63
C SER A 108 7.83 -5.16 0.59
N ASP A 109 7.30 -4.02 0.15
CA ASP A 109 6.28 -3.97 -0.89
C ASP A 109 6.83 -4.50 -2.21
N VAL A 110 8.07 -4.15 -2.56
CA VAL A 110 8.72 -4.65 -3.76
C VAL A 110 8.86 -6.17 -3.69
N PHE A 111 9.33 -6.68 -2.57
CA PHE A 111 9.50 -8.13 -2.37
C PHE A 111 8.17 -8.85 -2.57
N LEU A 112 7.12 -8.37 -1.92
CA LEU A 112 5.78 -8.97 -2.02
C LEU A 112 5.26 -8.92 -3.46
N SER A 113 5.50 -7.81 -4.16
CA SER A 113 5.04 -7.64 -5.55
C SER A 113 5.67 -8.66 -6.49
N PHE A 114 6.93 -9.02 -6.28
CA PHE A 114 7.64 -9.92 -7.20
C PHE A 114 7.59 -11.38 -6.78
N THR A 115 7.46 -11.68 -5.51
CA THR A 115 7.45 -13.06 -5.04
C THR A 115 6.08 -13.56 -4.63
N GLY A 116 5.16 -12.66 -4.33
CA GLY A 116 3.83 -13.01 -3.80
C GLY A 116 3.89 -13.49 -2.37
N LYS A 117 5.01 -13.28 -1.69
CA LYS A 117 5.20 -13.72 -0.32
C LYS A 117 5.43 -12.52 0.58
N GLU A 118 4.80 -12.55 1.75
CA GLU A 118 5.04 -11.53 2.75
C GLU A 118 6.33 -11.82 3.50
N LEU A 119 7.19 -10.80 3.63
CA LEU A 119 8.45 -10.93 4.34
C LEU A 119 8.20 -10.91 5.84
N ARG A 120 8.78 -11.87 6.56
CA ARG A 120 8.72 -11.93 8.02
C ARG A 120 10.08 -11.60 8.59
N ASP A 121 10.07 -10.84 9.64
CA ASP A 121 11.28 -10.53 10.41
C ASP A 121 11.76 -11.72 11.21
#